data_c938768e689ab3bf9661ada7584607f2
#
_entry.id   c938768e689ab3bf9661ada7584607f2
#
_cell.length_a   1.000
_cell.length_b   1.000
_cell.length_c   1.000
_cell.angle_alpha   90.00
_cell.angle_beta   90.00
_cell.angle_gamma   90.00
#
_symmetry.space_group_name_H-M   'P 1'
#
loop_
_entity.id
_entity.type
_entity.pdbx_description
1 polymer ?
#
loop_
_entity_poly.entity_id
_entity_poly.type
_entity_poly.pdbx_seq_one_letter_code
_entity_poly.pdbx_strand_id
1 'polypeptide(L)'
;MADKIRPVWVVGGNRIPFQRSDGKYAHASNQDMLTAAVDGLADRFGLEGERIGDFAAGAVLKHSRELNLSREVVLGSKLAAETPAFDVGQACGTGLEAAIVMAGKIAVGQIDSAVAGGSDTTSDAPIAINESLRRILMDANRQKTVQGRLRQLLRVRPGMIAPEIPVNREARTGLSMGEHTAITAVEWEITREAQDELAYNSHVNLAAAYAAGWQDDLISPYLGAETDGNLRADTTIEKLAKLKPVFGDRDTGTMTAANSTPLSDGASAVLLSTEDWARERGLAPRARFVDAEAAAVDYIVKKEGLLMAPAYAVPRLLARNGLTLQDFDFYEIHEAFAAQVLATLKAWEDEAFCKRRLGLDEPLGSIDRAKLNVRGGSLAAAHPFAATGGRIIANLAKLLDEKGSGRGLISICAAGGQGVAAILER
;
A
#
# COMPACT_ATOMS: atom_id res chain seq x y z
N MET A 1 27.98 23.82 -8.17
CA MET A 1 27.74 23.60 -6.73
C MET A 1 27.22 22.19 -6.60
N ALA A 2 27.97 21.28 -6.00
CA ALA A 2 27.42 20.00 -5.59
C ALA A 2 26.53 20.28 -4.38
N ASP A 3 25.27 20.54 -4.61
CA ASP A 3 24.33 20.85 -3.53
C ASP A 3 24.18 19.62 -2.64
N LYS A 4 24.41 19.84 -1.37
CA LYS A 4 24.34 18.84 -0.31
C LYS A 4 22.92 18.28 -0.29
N ILE A 5 22.78 16.97 -0.44
CA ILE A 5 21.49 16.28 -0.28
C ILE A 5 20.91 16.65 1.09
N ARG A 6 19.68 17.18 1.09
CA ARG A 6 19.02 17.63 2.32
C ARG A 6 18.34 16.45 3.03
N PRO A 7 18.40 16.40 4.37
CA PRO A 7 17.60 15.44 5.12
C PRO A 7 16.10 15.66 4.87
N VAL A 8 15.37 14.56 4.75
CA VAL A 8 13.91 14.55 4.57
C VAL A 8 13.28 13.95 5.82
N TRP A 9 12.23 14.57 6.30
CA TRP A 9 11.57 14.18 7.53
C TRP A 9 10.11 13.82 7.29
N VAL A 10 9.65 12.77 7.93
CA VAL A 10 8.24 12.45 8.11
C VAL A 10 7.76 13.25 9.31
N VAL A 11 6.91 14.25 9.08
CA VAL A 11 6.30 15.05 10.13
C VAL A 11 5.21 14.25 10.83
N GLY A 12 4.42 13.53 10.05
CA GLY A 12 3.40 12.63 10.52
C GLY A 12 2.44 12.22 9.40
N GLY A 13 1.33 11.61 9.77
CA GLY A 13 0.34 11.18 8.79
C GLY A 13 -1.07 11.21 9.34
N ASN A 14 -2.02 11.02 8.45
CA ASN A 14 -3.43 10.83 8.76
C ASN A 14 -4.04 9.82 7.77
N ARG A 15 -5.01 9.05 8.23
CA ARG A 15 -5.83 8.18 7.42
C ARG A 15 -7.27 8.19 7.90
N ILE A 16 -8.18 7.75 7.07
CA ILE A 16 -9.50 7.32 7.53
C ILE A 16 -9.43 5.84 7.97
N PRO A 17 -10.31 5.35 8.85
CA PRO A 17 -10.38 3.92 9.16
C PRO A 17 -10.56 3.11 7.89
N PHE A 18 -9.78 2.03 7.69
CA PHE A 18 -9.97 1.17 6.54
C PHE A 18 -11.20 0.28 6.74
N GLN A 19 -12.02 0.13 5.71
CA GLN A 19 -13.24 -0.65 5.77
C GLN A 19 -13.20 -1.80 4.78
N ARG A 20 -13.94 -2.87 5.05
CA ARG A 20 -14.17 -3.94 4.08
C ARG A 20 -15.07 -3.42 2.96
N SER A 21 -14.87 -3.95 1.74
CA SER A 21 -15.75 -3.67 0.60
C SER A 21 -17.23 -3.85 0.95
N ASP A 22 -18.06 -3.09 0.26
CA ASP A 22 -19.51 -3.08 0.39
C ASP A 22 -19.98 -2.72 1.82
N GLY A 23 -19.10 -2.08 2.59
CA GLY A 23 -19.35 -1.60 3.94
C GLY A 23 -19.75 -0.14 4.00
N LYS A 24 -19.26 0.56 5.04
CA LYS A 24 -19.59 1.98 5.29
C LYS A 24 -19.21 2.93 4.14
N TYR A 25 -18.23 2.56 3.32
CA TYR A 25 -17.71 3.37 2.21
C TYR A 25 -18.23 2.93 0.83
N ALA A 26 -19.29 2.12 0.79
CA ALA A 26 -19.83 1.57 -0.46
C ALA A 26 -20.16 2.60 -1.56
N HIS A 27 -20.37 3.86 -1.18
CA HIS A 27 -20.69 4.95 -2.10
C HIS A 27 -19.65 6.09 -2.08
N ALA A 28 -18.50 5.88 -1.42
CA ALA A 28 -17.41 6.85 -1.40
C ALA A 28 -16.41 6.56 -2.52
N SER A 29 -16.13 7.57 -3.33
CA SER A 29 -15.09 7.48 -4.37
C SER A 29 -13.67 7.58 -3.78
N ASN A 30 -12.66 7.23 -4.58
CA ASN A 30 -11.26 7.47 -4.23
C ASN A 30 -11.01 8.94 -3.88
N GLN A 31 -11.61 9.86 -4.64
CA GLN A 31 -11.47 11.30 -4.39
C GLN A 31 -12.07 11.69 -3.05
N ASP A 32 -13.28 11.24 -2.70
CA ASP A 32 -13.94 11.56 -1.44
C ASP A 32 -13.09 11.08 -0.24
N MET A 33 -12.64 9.83 -0.28
CA MET A 33 -11.85 9.22 0.78
C MET A 33 -10.47 9.87 0.94
N LEU A 34 -9.79 10.15 -0.18
CA LEU A 34 -8.46 10.77 -0.11
C LEU A 34 -8.57 12.24 0.32
N THR A 35 -9.60 12.96 -0.09
CA THR A 35 -9.90 14.31 0.39
C THR A 35 -10.10 14.30 1.91
N ALA A 36 -10.89 13.37 2.44
CA ALA A 36 -11.11 13.25 3.88
C ALA A 36 -9.80 12.94 4.65
N ALA A 37 -8.93 12.08 4.10
CA ALA A 37 -7.63 11.79 4.71
C ALA A 37 -6.71 13.01 4.70
N VAL A 38 -6.70 13.79 3.62
CA VAL A 38 -5.91 15.04 3.48
C VAL A 38 -6.45 16.15 4.37
N ASP A 39 -7.76 16.28 4.47
CA ASP A 39 -8.39 17.27 5.37
C ASP A 39 -8.05 16.97 6.83
N GLY A 40 -8.12 15.71 7.25
CA GLY A 40 -7.69 15.29 8.58
C GLY A 40 -6.18 15.53 8.80
N LEU A 41 -5.35 15.41 7.76
CA LEU A 41 -3.93 15.78 7.82
C LEU A 41 -3.78 17.30 7.98
N ALA A 42 -4.53 18.08 7.20
CA ALA A 42 -4.51 19.55 7.25
C ALA A 42 -4.95 20.07 8.63
N ASP A 43 -6.02 19.53 9.20
CA ASP A 43 -6.48 19.88 10.54
C ASP A 43 -5.42 19.56 11.60
N ARG A 44 -4.79 18.39 11.51
CA ARG A 44 -3.79 17.91 12.48
C ARG A 44 -2.52 18.75 12.51
N PHE A 45 -2.09 19.22 11.35
CA PHE A 45 -0.81 19.95 11.20
C PHE A 45 -0.98 21.44 10.87
N GLY A 46 -2.21 21.98 10.94
CA GLY A 46 -2.48 23.41 10.71
C GLY A 46 -2.18 23.85 9.28
N LEU A 47 -2.53 23.04 8.28
CA LEU A 47 -2.21 23.30 6.88
C LEU A 47 -3.39 23.90 6.08
N GLU A 48 -4.47 24.31 6.74
CA GLU A 48 -5.63 24.93 6.08
C GLU A 48 -5.22 26.21 5.35
N GLY A 49 -5.46 26.28 4.04
CA GLY A 49 -5.06 27.37 3.18
C GLY A 49 -3.55 27.45 2.87
N GLU A 50 -2.75 26.51 3.38
CA GLU A 50 -1.32 26.46 3.10
C GLU A 50 -1.02 25.85 1.73
N ARG A 51 -0.14 26.49 0.98
CA ARG A 51 0.44 25.93 -0.23
C ARG A 51 1.57 24.97 0.13
N ILE A 52 1.36 23.69 -0.12
CA ILE A 52 2.41 22.66 0.00
C ILE A 52 3.28 22.66 -1.27
N GLY A 53 4.55 22.33 -1.12
CA GLY A 53 5.49 22.33 -2.25
C GLY A 53 5.05 21.42 -3.40
N ASP A 54 4.53 20.20 -3.09
CA ASP A 54 3.93 19.29 -4.07
C ASP A 54 3.05 18.24 -3.37
N PHE A 55 2.15 17.60 -4.12
CA PHE A 55 1.31 16.50 -3.64
C PHE A 55 1.36 15.33 -4.64
N ALA A 56 1.69 14.13 -4.15
CA ALA A 56 1.64 12.92 -4.95
C ALA A 56 0.82 11.84 -4.27
N ALA A 57 -0.13 11.28 -4.98
CA ALA A 57 -0.91 10.14 -4.51
C ALA A 57 -1.38 9.30 -5.69
N GLY A 58 -2.15 8.26 -5.44
CA GLY A 58 -2.74 7.48 -6.52
C GLY A 58 -3.79 6.50 -6.03
N ALA A 59 -4.36 5.78 -6.98
CA ALA A 59 -5.27 4.67 -6.76
C ALA A 59 -5.01 3.59 -7.81
N VAL A 60 -5.19 2.33 -7.43
CA VAL A 60 -5.09 1.17 -8.34
C VAL A 60 -6.36 1.05 -9.15
N LEU A 61 -7.51 1.13 -8.49
CA LEU A 61 -8.83 1.08 -9.12
C LEU A 61 -9.36 2.51 -9.33
N LYS A 62 -8.94 3.15 -10.41
CA LYS A 62 -9.26 4.54 -10.73
C LYS A 62 -10.25 4.64 -11.87
N HIS A 63 -11.32 5.43 -11.71
CA HIS A 63 -12.24 5.74 -12.79
C HIS A 63 -11.59 6.56 -13.88
N SER A 64 -12.02 6.39 -15.14
CA SER A 64 -11.53 7.17 -16.28
C SER A 64 -11.83 8.67 -16.18
N ARG A 65 -12.79 9.09 -15.33
CA ARG A 65 -13.09 10.50 -15.01
C ARG A 65 -12.02 11.14 -14.12
N GLU A 66 -11.26 10.34 -13.38
CA GLU A 66 -10.21 10.78 -12.46
C GLU A 66 -8.86 10.89 -13.20
N LEU A 67 -8.76 11.82 -14.16
CA LEU A 67 -7.56 11.99 -14.98
C LEU A 67 -6.31 12.30 -14.14
N ASN A 68 -6.47 13.12 -13.09
CA ASN A 68 -5.46 13.42 -12.10
C ASN A 68 -6.15 13.48 -10.72
N LEU A 69 -6.29 12.33 -10.09
CA LEU A 69 -6.94 12.17 -8.80
C LEU A 69 -6.32 13.10 -7.74
N SER A 70 -5.00 13.14 -7.69
CA SER A 70 -4.26 13.97 -6.72
C SER A 70 -4.60 15.45 -6.87
N ARG A 71 -4.73 15.94 -8.09
CA ARG A 71 -5.08 17.34 -8.34
C ARG A 71 -6.53 17.65 -7.92
N GLU A 72 -7.47 16.77 -8.22
CA GLU A 72 -8.86 16.92 -7.80
C GLU A 72 -9.01 16.89 -6.27
N VAL A 73 -8.21 16.07 -5.60
CA VAL A 73 -8.14 16.03 -4.14
C VAL A 73 -7.62 17.37 -3.58
N VAL A 74 -6.55 17.94 -4.13
CA VAL A 74 -6.08 19.27 -3.68
C VAL A 74 -7.17 20.32 -3.86
N LEU A 75 -7.84 20.35 -5.00
CA LEU A 75 -8.91 21.33 -5.28
C LEU A 75 -10.14 21.15 -4.38
N GLY A 76 -10.39 19.95 -3.88
CA GLY A 76 -11.50 19.63 -3.00
C GLY A 76 -11.16 19.63 -1.51
N SER A 77 -9.88 19.77 -1.14
CA SER A 77 -9.40 19.71 0.24
C SER A 77 -9.18 21.08 0.87
N LYS A 78 -8.78 21.09 2.13
CA LYS A 78 -8.40 22.29 2.89
C LYS A 78 -7.06 22.90 2.49
N LEU A 79 -6.26 22.23 1.64
CA LEU A 79 -5.00 22.76 1.13
C LEU A 79 -5.23 23.93 0.16
N ALA A 80 -4.26 24.83 0.03
CA ALA A 80 -4.34 25.89 -0.99
C ALA A 80 -4.40 25.29 -2.40
N ALA A 81 -5.29 25.84 -3.23
CA ALA A 81 -5.49 25.40 -4.61
C ALA A 81 -4.24 25.54 -5.49
N GLU A 82 -3.28 26.37 -5.10
CA GLU A 82 -1.99 26.55 -5.76
C GLU A 82 -0.98 25.42 -5.47
N THR A 83 -1.32 24.45 -4.63
CA THR A 83 -0.51 23.25 -4.40
C THR A 83 -0.48 22.41 -5.68
N PRO A 84 0.68 22.20 -6.33
CA PRO A 84 0.77 21.32 -7.48
C PRO A 84 0.53 19.85 -7.07
N ALA A 85 0.04 19.02 -8.01
CA ALA A 85 -0.24 17.63 -7.70
C ALA A 85 -0.17 16.74 -8.94
N PHE A 86 0.20 15.47 -8.73
CA PHE A 86 0.22 14.45 -9.78
C PHE A 86 0.00 13.04 -9.24
N ASP A 87 -0.46 12.14 -10.12
CA ASP A 87 -0.70 10.74 -9.76
C ASP A 87 0.55 9.88 -9.89
N VAL A 88 0.68 8.93 -8.96
CA VAL A 88 1.66 7.84 -8.97
C VAL A 88 0.92 6.51 -9.02
N GLY A 89 1.52 5.48 -9.63
CA GLY A 89 0.93 4.15 -9.73
C GLY A 89 1.96 3.04 -9.62
N GLN A 90 1.90 2.26 -8.53
CA GLN A 90 2.70 1.05 -8.30
C GLN A 90 1.91 0.01 -7.50
N ALA A 91 0.68 -0.22 -7.88
CA ALA A 91 -0.23 -1.15 -7.18
C ALA A 91 -0.22 -0.93 -5.65
N CYS A 92 -0.03 -1.97 -4.83
CA CYS A 92 0.01 -1.86 -3.36
C CYS A 92 1.16 -0.98 -2.83
N GLY A 93 2.22 -0.76 -3.62
CA GLY A 93 3.35 0.10 -3.28
C GLY A 93 3.12 1.59 -3.49
N THR A 94 2.00 1.99 -4.14
CA THR A 94 1.74 3.37 -4.60
C THR A 94 1.97 4.43 -3.52
N GLY A 95 1.44 4.24 -2.32
CA GLY A 95 1.58 5.25 -1.25
C GLY A 95 3.02 5.41 -0.76
N LEU A 96 3.81 4.34 -0.71
CA LEU A 96 5.23 4.42 -0.36
C LEU A 96 6.03 5.03 -1.53
N GLU A 97 5.75 4.65 -2.78
CA GLU A 97 6.41 5.21 -3.95
C GLU A 97 6.12 6.71 -4.10
N ALA A 98 4.91 7.15 -3.80
CA ALA A 98 4.58 8.58 -3.75
C ALA A 98 5.47 9.31 -2.71
N ALA A 99 5.67 8.72 -1.53
CA ALA A 99 6.56 9.29 -0.51
C ALA A 99 8.03 9.29 -0.96
N ILE A 100 8.51 8.24 -1.65
CA ILE A 100 9.86 8.17 -2.22
C ILE A 100 10.09 9.30 -3.23
N VAL A 101 9.16 9.50 -4.17
CA VAL A 101 9.27 10.57 -5.18
C VAL A 101 9.29 11.95 -4.51
N MET A 102 8.41 12.16 -3.53
CA MET A 102 8.37 13.43 -2.77
C MET A 102 9.64 13.65 -1.95
N ALA A 103 10.12 12.61 -1.27
CA ALA A 103 11.39 12.67 -0.54
C ALA A 103 12.56 13.03 -1.47
N GLY A 104 12.60 12.46 -2.67
CA GLY A 104 13.60 12.82 -3.68
C GLY A 104 13.56 14.31 -4.06
N LYS A 105 12.37 14.89 -4.31
CA LYS A 105 12.22 16.32 -4.62
C LYS A 105 12.66 17.23 -3.48
N ILE A 106 12.34 16.85 -2.23
CA ILE A 106 12.81 17.59 -1.04
C ILE A 106 14.32 17.48 -0.91
N ALA A 107 14.87 16.27 -1.04
CA ALA A 107 16.31 16.01 -0.88
C ALA A 107 17.18 16.82 -1.85
N VAL A 108 16.75 16.96 -3.11
CA VAL A 108 17.50 17.75 -4.11
C VAL A 108 17.20 19.26 -4.05
N GLY A 109 16.35 19.71 -3.13
CA GLY A 109 16.09 21.14 -2.94
C GLY A 109 15.05 21.74 -3.90
N GLN A 110 14.26 20.92 -4.58
CA GLN A 110 13.23 21.42 -5.49
C GLN A 110 12.02 21.98 -4.72
N ILE A 111 11.67 21.37 -3.59
CA ILE A 111 10.57 21.75 -2.69
C ILE A 111 11.01 21.57 -1.24
N ASP A 112 10.30 22.19 -0.28
CA ASP A 112 10.60 22.11 1.15
C ASP A 112 9.60 21.26 1.92
N SER A 113 8.42 21.02 1.35
CA SER A 113 7.36 20.20 1.93
C SER A 113 6.59 19.45 0.85
N ALA A 114 6.02 18.31 1.23
CA ALA A 114 5.17 17.52 0.34
C ALA A 114 4.14 16.72 1.12
N VAL A 115 3.01 16.45 0.49
CA VAL A 115 2.07 15.41 0.93
C VAL A 115 2.18 14.22 -0.02
N ALA A 116 2.25 13.02 0.54
CA ALA A 116 2.24 11.77 -0.22
C ALA A 116 1.16 10.83 0.33
N GLY A 117 0.51 10.05 -0.54
CA GLY A 117 -0.54 9.16 -0.06
C GLY A 117 -1.15 8.27 -1.13
N GLY A 118 -2.35 7.80 -0.84
CA GLY A 118 -3.13 7.00 -1.78
C GLY A 118 -4.49 6.63 -1.22
N SER A 119 -5.35 6.22 -2.12
CA SER A 119 -6.70 5.74 -1.83
C SER A 119 -7.03 4.57 -2.75
N ASP A 120 -7.80 3.62 -2.26
CA ASP A 120 -8.47 2.67 -3.12
C ASP A 120 -9.85 2.33 -2.58
N THR A 121 -10.77 2.05 -3.50
CA THR A 121 -12.07 1.46 -3.22
C THR A 121 -12.31 0.29 -4.16
N THR A 122 -12.69 -0.84 -3.60
CA THR A 122 -13.17 -1.98 -4.34
C THR A 122 -14.70 -1.99 -4.41
N SER A 123 -15.36 -1.21 -3.56
CA SER A 123 -16.82 -0.98 -3.56
C SER A 123 -17.26 -0.10 -4.72
N ASP A 124 -16.58 1.01 -4.98
CA ASP A 124 -16.81 1.89 -6.15
C ASP A 124 -15.82 1.55 -7.28
N ALA A 125 -15.74 0.26 -7.63
CA ALA A 125 -14.83 -0.18 -8.67
C ALA A 125 -15.25 0.34 -10.07
N PRO A 126 -14.30 0.75 -10.94
CA PRO A 126 -14.61 1.29 -12.25
C PRO A 126 -15.16 0.18 -13.18
N ILE A 127 -16.47 0.18 -13.43
CA ILE A 127 -17.11 -0.73 -14.39
C ILE A 127 -16.90 -0.17 -15.80
N ALA A 128 -16.34 -0.98 -16.70
CA ALA A 128 -16.10 -0.62 -18.08
C ALA A 128 -17.17 -1.20 -19.02
N ILE A 129 -17.33 -0.55 -20.18
CA ILE A 129 -18.08 -1.14 -21.28
C ILE A 129 -17.23 -2.26 -21.90
N ASN A 130 -17.88 -3.34 -22.30
CA ASN A 130 -17.23 -4.44 -23.03
C ASN A 130 -16.37 -3.91 -24.18
N GLU A 131 -15.12 -4.38 -24.30
CA GLU A 131 -14.15 -3.89 -25.27
C GLU A 131 -14.65 -3.94 -26.72
N SER A 132 -15.40 -4.99 -27.11
CA SER A 132 -15.97 -5.09 -28.44
C SER A 132 -17.03 -4.00 -28.70
N LEU A 133 -17.89 -3.73 -27.70
CA LEU A 133 -18.86 -2.65 -27.76
C LEU A 133 -18.16 -1.28 -27.83
N ARG A 134 -17.16 -1.05 -27.00
CA ARG A 134 -16.35 0.16 -26.99
C ARG A 134 -15.79 0.45 -28.38
N ARG A 135 -15.20 -0.53 -29.05
CA ARG A 135 -14.65 -0.38 -30.41
C ARG A 135 -15.73 -0.02 -31.41
N ILE A 136 -16.90 -0.66 -31.38
CA ILE A 136 -18.03 -0.35 -32.26
C ILE A 136 -18.50 1.10 -32.04
N LEU A 137 -18.63 1.54 -30.80
CA LEU A 137 -19.03 2.92 -30.48
C LEU A 137 -18.01 3.94 -30.97
N MET A 138 -16.72 3.66 -30.81
CA MET A 138 -15.66 4.54 -31.35
C MET A 138 -15.67 4.57 -32.89
N ASP A 139 -15.87 3.44 -33.55
CA ASP A 139 -15.99 3.36 -34.99
C ASP A 139 -17.22 4.13 -35.48
N ALA A 140 -18.35 4.02 -34.80
CA ALA A 140 -19.55 4.78 -35.10
C ALA A 140 -19.32 6.29 -34.91
N ASN A 141 -18.62 6.71 -33.87
CA ASN A 141 -18.31 8.13 -33.64
C ASN A 141 -17.39 8.73 -34.72
N ARG A 142 -16.51 7.93 -35.30
CA ARG A 142 -15.63 8.35 -36.43
C ARG A 142 -16.38 8.55 -37.75
N GLN A 143 -17.63 8.02 -37.91
CA GLN A 143 -18.40 8.14 -39.13
C GLN A 143 -18.97 9.55 -39.27
N LYS A 144 -18.78 10.15 -40.45
CA LYS A 144 -19.29 11.51 -40.78
C LYS A 144 -20.79 11.52 -41.07
N THR A 145 -21.38 10.39 -41.47
CA THR A 145 -22.80 10.29 -41.84
C THR A 145 -23.60 9.47 -40.87
N VAL A 146 -24.89 9.80 -40.69
CA VAL A 146 -25.82 9.04 -39.85
C VAL A 146 -25.92 7.58 -40.30
N GLN A 147 -25.99 7.36 -41.63
CA GLN A 147 -26.05 6.03 -42.22
C GLN A 147 -24.79 5.20 -41.88
N GLY A 148 -23.61 5.83 -41.95
CA GLY A 148 -22.35 5.17 -41.54
C GLY A 148 -22.34 4.79 -40.08
N ARG A 149 -22.85 5.68 -39.19
CA ARG A 149 -22.98 5.40 -37.75
C ARG A 149 -23.91 4.21 -37.48
N LEU A 150 -25.10 4.22 -38.08
CA LEU A 150 -26.06 3.14 -37.94
C LEU A 150 -25.49 1.79 -38.42
N ARG A 151 -24.76 1.80 -39.57
CA ARG A 151 -24.09 0.58 -40.04
C ARG A 151 -23.11 -0.01 -39.03
N GLN A 152 -22.36 0.80 -38.29
CA GLN A 152 -21.50 0.33 -37.23
C GLN A 152 -22.30 -0.23 -36.04
N LEU A 153 -23.35 0.48 -35.62
CA LEU A 153 -24.20 0.07 -34.51
C LEU A 153 -24.94 -1.25 -34.75
N LEU A 154 -25.26 -1.59 -35.99
CA LEU A 154 -25.85 -2.88 -36.37
C LEU A 154 -24.93 -4.09 -36.05
N ARG A 155 -23.65 -3.86 -35.74
CA ARG A 155 -22.70 -4.89 -35.32
C ARG A 155 -22.84 -5.26 -33.83
N VAL A 156 -23.59 -4.47 -33.06
CA VAL A 156 -23.78 -4.72 -31.61
C VAL A 156 -24.61 -5.99 -31.44
N ARG A 157 -24.13 -6.87 -30.57
CA ARG A 157 -24.79 -8.12 -30.18
C ARG A 157 -25.17 -8.07 -28.69
N PRO A 158 -26.22 -8.76 -28.28
CA PRO A 158 -26.67 -8.75 -26.87
C PRO A 158 -25.55 -9.05 -25.84
N GLY A 159 -24.69 -10.02 -26.14
CA GLY A 159 -23.57 -10.38 -25.22
C GLY A 159 -22.50 -9.29 -25.06
N MET A 160 -22.49 -8.26 -25.94
CA MET A 160 -21.56 -7.13 -25.80
C MET A 160 -22.05 -6.03 -24.83
N ILE A 161 -23.31 -6.14 -24.38
CA ILE A 161 -23.90 -5.15 -23.44
C ILE A 161 -23.48 -5.44 -22.01
N ALA A 162 -23.05 -6.68 -21.71
CA ALA A 162 -22.55 -7.03 -20.39
C ALA A 162 -21.32 -6.17 -20.04
N PRO A 163 -21.32 -5.51 -18.87
CA PRO A 163 -20.18 -4.68 -18.45
C PRO A 163 -18.96 -5.53 -18.12
N GLU A 164 -17.78 -4.96 -18.25
CA GLU A 164 -16.53 -5.52 -17.76
C GLU A 164 -16.25 -4.99 -16.35
N ILE A 165 -16.24 -5.91 -15.39
CA ILE A 165 -15.91 -5.61 -14.00
C ILE A 165 -14.40 -5.83 -13.81
N PRO A 166 -13.67 -4.94 -13.11
CA PRO A 166 -12.27 -5.15 -12.80
C PRO A 166 -12.09 -6.48 -12.08
N VAL A 167 -11.16 -7.30 -12.57
CA VAL A 167 -10.83 -8.59 -11.95
C VAL A 167 -9.50 -8.46 -11.21
N ASN A 168 -9.47 -8.93 -9.96
CA ASN A 168 -8.25 -8.94 -9.15
C ASN A 168 -7.32 -10.10 -9.59
N ARG A 169 -6.80 -10.01 -10.81
CA ARG A 169 -5.95 -11.03 -11.43
C ARG A 169 -4.88 -10.39 -12.30
N GLU A 170 -3.72 -11.05 -12.34
CA GLU A 170 -2.67 -10.68 -13.29
C GLU A 170 -3.11 -11.02 -14.72
N ALA A 171 -3.08 -10.03 -15.60
CA ALA A 171 -3.53 -10.19 -16.99
C ALA A 171 -2.72 -11.24 -17.77
N ARG A 172 -1.45 -11.49 -17.42
CA ARG A 172 -0.55 -12.41 -18.10
C ARG A 172 -0.74 -13.87 -17.68
N THR A 173 -1.14 -14.11 -16.43
CA THR A 173 -1.30 -15.46 -15.88
C THR A 173 -2.77 -15.86 -15.71
N GLY A 174 -3.66 -14.88 -15.61
CA GLY A 174 -5.06 -15.08 -15.26
C GLY A 174 -5.29 -15.46 -13.80
N LEU A 175 -4.23 -15.54 -12.98
CA LEU A 175 -4.31 -15.87 -11.56
C LEU A 175 -4.43 -14.61 -10.71
N SER A 176 -5.18 -14.70 -9.61
CA SER A 176 -5.25 -13.67 -8.59
C SER A 176 -3.98 -13.62 -7.74
N MET A 177 -3.81 -12.51 -6.99
CA MET A 177 -2.70 -12.38 -6.02
C MET A 177 -2.69 -13.54 -5.02
N GLY A 178 -3.87 -13.94 -4.52
CA GLY A 178 -4.00 -15.06 -3.59
C GLY A 178 -3.65 -16.40 -4.21
N GLU A 179 -4.05 -16.67 -5.46
CA GLU A 179 -3.68 -17.89 -6.18
C GLU A 179 -2.16 -17.96 -6.42
N HIS A 180 -1.52 -16.85 -6.79
CA HIS A 180 -0.06 -16.77 -6.89
C HIS A 180 0.62 -17.01 -5.55
N THR A 181 0.08 -16.43 -4.47
CA THR A 181 0.65 -16.59 -3.13
C THR A 181 0.47 -18.03 -2.62
N ALA A 182 -0.62 -18.70 -2.98
CA ALA A 182 -0.80 -20.11 -2.64
C ALA A 182 0.27 -21.01 -3.28
N ILE A 183 0.67 -20.71 -4.52
CA ILE A 183 1.81 -21.39 -5.16
C ILE A 183 3.10 -21.12 -4.38
N THR A 184 3.37 -19.85 -4.05
CA THR A 184 4.53 -19.47 -3.25
C THR A 184 4.54 -20.12 -1.87
N ALA A 185 3.37 -20.24 -1.21
CA ALA A 185 3.24 -20.90 0.09
C ALA A 185 3.65 -22.38 0.04
N VAL A 186 3.30 -23.09 -1.05
CA VAL A 186 3.72 -24.47 -1.27
C VAL A 186 5.21 -24.56 -1.56
N GLU A 187 5.74 -23.72 -2.47
CA GLU A 187 7.16 -23.70 -2.84
C GLU A 187 8.08 -23.42 -1.65
N TRP A 188 7.65 -22.54 -0.75
CA TRP A 188 8.40 -22.17 0.45
C TRP A 188 7.98 -22.97 1.69
N GLU A 189 7.13 -23.99 1.55
CA GLU A 189 6.65 -24.83 2.66
C GLU A 189 6.14 -24.01 3.85
N ILE A 190 5.31 -22.99 3.56
CA ILE A 190 4.74 -22.13 4.62
C ILE A 190 3.54 -22.83 5.24
N THR A 191 3.65 -23.20 6.52
CA THR A 191 2.59 -23.94 7.21
C THR A 191 1.36 -23.09 7.50
N ARG A 192 0.24 -23.74 7.70
CA ARG A 192 -1.02 -23.12 8.10
C ARG A 192 -0.91 -22.44 9.47
N GLU A 193 -0.29 -23.12 10.41
CA GLU A 193 -0.11 -22.67 11.79
C GLU A 193 0.68 -21.37 11.85
N ALA A 194 1.80 -21.27 11.12
CA ALA A 194 2.61 -20.05 11.06
C ALA A 194 1.84 -18.87 10.46
N GLN A 195 1.01 -19.12 9.45
CA GLN A 195 0.16 -18.09 8.85
C GLN A 195 -0.92 -17.60 9.81
N ASP A 196 -1.59 -18.52 10.50
CA ASP A 196 -2.62 -18.18 11.47
C ASP A 196 -2.05 -17.45 12.70
N GLU A 197 -0.85 -17.82 13.15
CA GLU A 197 -0.14 -17.11 14.22
C GLU A 197 0.19 -15.66 13.83
N LEU A 198 0.70 -15.44 12.63
CA LEU A 198 0.96 -14.07 12.13
C LEU A 198 -0.33 -13.25 12.06
N ALA A 199 -1.41 -13.84 11.54
CA ALA A 199 -2.71 -13.18 11.48
C ALA A 199 -3.27 -12.86 12.88
N TYR A 200 -3.16 -13.80 13.81
CA TYR A 200 -3.54 -13.60 15.21
C TYR A 200 -2.79 -12.43 15.84
N ASN A 201 -1.47 -12.40 15.71
CA ASN A 201 -0.63 -11.33 16.25
C ASN A 201 -0.97 -9.97 15.64
N SER A 202 -1.26 -9.90 14.34
CA SER A 202 -1.70 -8.68 13.67
C SER A 202 -2.98 -8.12 14.32
N HIS A 203 -3.98 -8.96 14.57
CA HIS A 203 -5.23 -8.55 15.21
C HIS A 203 -5.06 -8.16 16.68
N VAL A 204 -4.32 -8.92 17.46
CA VAL A 204 -4.06 -8.64 18.88
C VAL A 204 -3.31 -7.31 19.03
N ASN A 205 -2.28 -7.09 18.24
CA ASN A 205 -1.48 -5.86 18.28
C ASN A 205 -2.32 -4.63 17.88
N LEU A 206 -3.15 -4.74 16.84
CA LEU A 206 -4.02 -3.61 16.46
C LEU A 206 -5.11 -3.34 17.50
N ALA A 207 -5.70 -4.38 18.08
CA ALA A 207 -6.69 -4.24 19.15
C ALA A 207 -6.09 -3.54 20.39
N ALA A 208 -4.87 -3.94 20.78
CA ALA A 208 -4.14 -3.29 21.85
C ALA A 208 -3.80 -1.83 21.55
N ALA A 209 -3.43 -1.51 20.29
CA ALA A 209 -3.16 -0.16 19.85
C ALA A 209 -4.41 0.74 19.95
N TYR A 210 -5.57 0.25 19.54
CA TYR A 210 -6.84 0.98 19.72
C TYR A 210 -7.22 1.15 21.19
N ALA A 211 -7.11 0.10 21.98
CA ALA A 211 -7.43 0.16 23.41
C ALA A 211 -6.55 1.15 24.18
N ALA A 212 -5.32 1.35 23.74
CA ALA A 212 -4.37 2.31 24.31
C ALA A 212 -4.54 3.75 23.76
N GLY A 213 -5.47 4.03 22.83
CA GLY A 213 -5.59 5.31 22.14
C GLY A 213 -4.41 5.62 21.20
N TRP A 214 -3.58 4.61 20.88
CA TRP A 214 -2.38 4.82 20.08
C TRP A 214 -2.68 5.28 18.65
N GLN A 215 -3.87 4.98 18.13
CA GLN A 215 -4.31 5.36 16.80
C GLN A 215 -4.92 6.78 16.72
N ASP A 216 -5.20 7.44 17.85
CA ASP A 216 -6.02 8.67 17.91
C ASP A 216 -5.40 9.86 17.14
N ASP A 217 -4.08 9.95 17.10
CA ASP A 217 -3.36 10.97 16.34
C ASP A 217 -2.93 10.54 14.93
N LEU A 218 -3.44 9.40 14.46
CA LEU A 218 -3.19 8.85 13.12
C LEU A 218 -4.46 8.66 12.30
N ILE A 219 -5.62 8.68 12.93
CA ILE A 219 -6.91 8.39 12.29
C ILE A 219 -7.88 9.56 12.48
N SER A 220 -8.58 9.91 11.41
CA SER A 220 -9.75 10.79 11.45
C SER A 220 -11.02 9.97 11.12
N PRO A 221 -12.06 10.00 11.96
CA PRO A 221 -13.32 9.33 11.67
C PRO A 221 -13.91 9.79 10.33
N TYR A 222 -14.54 8.87 9.61
CA TYR A 222 -15.17 9.16 8.32
C TYR A 222 -16.41 8.32 8.10
N LEU A 223 -17.52 8.92 7.64
CA LEU A 223 -18.83 8.27 7.38
C LEU A 223 -19.25 7.29 8.49
N GLY A 224 -19.05 7.70 9.75
CA GLY A 224 -19.42 6.90 10.93
C GLY A 224 -18.51 5.70 11.21
N ALA A 225 -17.35 5.58 10.51
CA ALA A 225 -16.30 4.66 10.88
C ALA A 225 -15.29 5.36 11.80
N GLU A 226 -15.02 4.77 12.96
CA GLU A 226 -14.05 5.24 13.96
C GLU A 226 -12.86 4.30 14.08
N THR A 227 -13.04 3.03 13.70
CA THR A 227 -12.03 1.98 13.76
C THR A 227 -12.01 1.16 12.47
N ASP A 228 -10.93 0.43 12.24
CA ASP A 228 -10.77 -0.44 11.07
C ASP A 228 -11.80 -1.58 11.07
N GLY A 229 -12.54 -1.69 9.98
CA GLY A 229 -13.68 -2.62 9.86
C GLY A 229 -13.30 -4.09 9.73
N ASN A 230 -12.02 -4.39 9.52
CA ASN A 230 -11.52 -5.78 9.47
C ASN A 230 -11.01 -6.29 10.81
N LEU A 231 -10.81 -5.43 11.80
CA LEU A 231 -10.31 -5.83 13.11
C LEU A 231 -11.24 -6.86 13.78
N ARG A 232 -10.66 -7.92 14.30
CA ARG A 232 -11.31 -8.97 15.09
C ARG A 232 -10.58 -9.10 16.43
N ALA A 233 -10.94 -8.22 17.36
CA ALA A 233 -10.33 -8.19 18.70
C ALA A 233 -10.56 -9.48 19.51
N ASP A 234 -11.60 -10.24 19.17
CA ASP A 234 -11.97 -11.51 19.82
C ASP A 234 -11.43 -12.76 19.10
N THR A 235 -10.49 -12.58 18.14
CA THR A 235 -9.92 -13.73 17.42
C THR A 235 -9.06 -14.58 18.33
N THR A 236 -8.99 -15.89 18.05
CA THR A 236 -8.10 -16.84 18.72
C THR A 236 -7.53 -17.83 17.71
N ILE A 237 -6.41 -18.47 18.03
CA ILE A 237 -5.79 -19.49 17.16
C ILE A 237 -6.77 -20.64 16.86
N GLU A 238 -7.58 -21.05 17.84
CA GLU A 238 -8.57 -22.13 17.68
C GLU A 238 -9.72 -21.72 16.74
N LYS A 239 -10.09 -20.42 16.71
CA LYS A 239 -11.08 -19.90 15.75
C LYS A 239 -10.48 -19.90 14.33
N LEU A 240 -9.23 -19.45 14.18
CA LEU A 240 -8.53 -19.39 12.90
C LEU A 240 -8.33 -20.79 12.31
N ALA A 241 -7.90 -21.75 13.11
CA ALA A 241 -7.66 -23.14 12.69
C ALA A 241 -8.90 -23.83 12.08
N LYS A 242 -10.12 -23.38 12.40
CA LYS A 242 -11.36 -23.94 11.88
C LYS A 242 -11.74 -23.43 10.48
N LEU A 243 -11.06 -22.38 9.98
CA LEU A 243 -11.39 -21.79 8.70
C LEU A 243 -10.89 -22.69 7.55
N LYS A 244 -11.71 -22.75 6.50
CA LYS A 244 -11.35 -23.49 5.29
C LYS A 244 -10.44 -22.65 4.39
N PRO A 245 -9.57 -23.30 3.60
CA PRO A 245 -8.79 -22.62 2.58
C PRO A 245 -9.68 -21.86 1.57
N VAL A 246 -9.24 -20.66 1.18
CA VAL A 246 -9.87 -19.83 0.13
C VAL A 246 -8.99 -19.72 -1.10
N PHE A 247 -7.70 -20.04 -0.98
CA PHE A 247 -6.75 -20.12 -2.09
C PHE A 247 -5.95 -21.42 -2.00
N GLY A 248 -5.54 -21.92 -3.17
CA GLY A 248 -4.88 -23.21 -3.30
C GLY A 248 -5.84 -24.37 -3.35
N ASP A 249 -5.35 -25.57 -3.03
CA ASP A 249 -6.15 -26.79 -3.00
C ASP A 249 -7.16 -26.76 -1.83
N ARG A 250 -8.34 -27.34 -2.03
CA ARG A 250 -9.42 -27.31 -1.04
C ARG A 250 -9.12 -28.08 0.24
N ASP A 251 -8.34 -29.14 0.13
CA ASP A 251 -8.10 -30.07 1.23
C ASP A 251 -6.73 -29.83 1.90
N THR A 252 -5.75 -29.40 1.12
CA THR A 252 -4.36 -29.22 1.56
C THR A 252 -3.89 -27.77 1.58
N GLY A 253 -4.70 -26.83 1.08
CA GLY A 253 -4.38 -25.41 1.06
C GLY A 253 -4.23 -24.82 2.47
N THR A 254 -3.31 -23.88 2.62
CA THR A 254 -2.99 -23.27 3.92
C THR A 254 -3.55 -21.85 4.08
N MET A 255 -3.97 -21.22 2.96
CA MET A 255 -4.42 -19.83 2.95
C MET A 255 -5.93 -19.71 3.14
N THR A 256 -6.34 -18.99 4.16
CA THR A 256 -7.73 -18.76 4.55
C THR A 256 -8.12 -17.30 4.44
N ALA A 257 -9.39 -17.01 4.61
CA ALA A 257 -9.89 -15.62 4.68
C ALA A 257 -9.32 -14.83 5.87
N ALA A 258 -8.81 -15.48 6.91
CA ALA A 258 -8.26 -14.79 8.07
C ALA A 258 -6.76 -14.49 7.94
N ASN A 259 -6.00 -15.30 7.20
CA ASN A 259 -4.58 -15.08 6.93
C ASN A 259 -4.32 -14.43 5.55
N SER A 260 -5.38 -13.82 4.98
CA SER A 260 -5.39 -13.08 3.73
C SER A 260 -6.16 -11.76 3.93
N THR A 261 -5.69 -10.64 3.36
CA THR A 261 -6.43 -9.38 3.46
C THR A 261 -7.71 -9.41 2.62
N PRO A 262 -8.82 -8.85 3.12
CA PRO A 262 -10.04 -8.70 2.32
C PRO A 262 -9.89 -7.55 1.33
N LEU A 263 -10.74 -7.54 0.30
CA LEU A 263 -10.98 -6.35 -0.52
C LEU A 263 -11.48 -5.23 0.38
N SER A 264 -10.97 -4.02 0.18
CA SER A 264 -11.10 -2.94 1.16
C SER A 264 -11.15 -1.57 0.52
N ASP A 265 -11.68 -0.62 1.27
CA ASP A 265 -11.82 0.79 0.94
C ASP A 265 -11.11 1.65 1.98
N GLY A 266 -10.41 2.70 1.55
CA GLY A 266 -9.76 3.61 2.46
C GLY A 266 -8.72 4.53 1.81
N ALA A 267 -8.25 5.49 2.58
CA ALA A 267 -7.24 6.46 2.15
C ALA A 267 -6.29 6.83 3.28
N SER A 268 -5.08 7.22 2.91
CA SER A 268 -4.06 7.71 3.83
C SER A 268 -3.20 8.78 3.16
N ALA A 269 -2.65 9.68 3.98
CA ALA A 269 -1.71 10.71 3.56
C ALA A 269 -0.63 10.92 4.63
N VAL A 270 0.58 11.25 4.21
CA VAL A 270 1.72 11.61 5.09
C VAL A 270 2.30 12.95 4.67
N LEU A 271 2.75 13.71 5.66
CA LEU A 271 3.43 14.98 5.47
C LEU A 271 4.94 14.76 5.58
N LEU A 272 5.64 15.14 4.52
CA LEU A 272 7.09 15.13 4.43
C LEU A 272 7.61 16.56 4.34
N SER A 273 8.75 16.86 4.96
CA SER A 273 9.37 18.19 4.84
C SER A 273 10.86 18.19 5.13
N THR A 274 11.49 19.34 4.89
CA THR A 274 12.76 19.68 5.56
C THR A 274 12.51 19.96 7.03
N GLU A 275 13.54 19.84 7.86
CA GLU A 275 13.46 20.18 9.30
C GLU A 275 13.14 21.67 9.51
N ASP A 276 13.74 22.55 8.72
CA ASP A 276 13.52 24.00 8.79
C ASP A 276 12.06 24.37 8.51
N TRP A 277 11.47 23.81 7.45
CA TRP A 277 10.06 24.04 7.11
C TRP A 277 9.11 23.62 8.24
N ALA A 278 9.38 22.48 8.88
CA ALA A 278 8.58 22.01 10.02
C ALA A 278 8.75 22.92 11.24
N ARG A 279 9.99 23.27 11.58
CA ARG A 279 10.32 24.14 12.73
C ARG A 279 9.68 25.52 12.61
N GLU A 280 9.70 26.14 11.43
CA GLU A 280 9.05 27.44 11.18
C GLU A 280 7.55 27.43 11.46
N ARG A 281 6.91 26.25 11.42
CA ARG A 281 5.49 26.03 11.72
C ARG A 281 5.23 25.47 13.11
N GLY A 282 6.26 25.36 13.94
CA GLY A 282 6.15 24.76 15.27
C GLY A 282 5.86 23.25 15.26
N LEU A 283 6.13 22.59 14.13
CA LEU A 283 5.93 21.15 14.00
C LEU A 283 7.21 20.40 14.38
N ALA A 284 7.05 19.26 15.07
CA ALA A 284 8.13 18.36 15.43
C ALA A 284 8.13 17.15 14.50
N PRO A 285 9.12 17.00 13.61
CA PRO A 285 9.22 15.81 12.76
C PRO A 285 9.45 14.55 13.59
N ARG A 286 8.79 13.44 13.19
CA ARG A 286 8.82 12.18 13.94
C ARG A 286 10.02 11.29 13.58
N ALA A 287 10.35 11.19 12.29
CA ALA A 287 11.46 10.36 11.84
C ALA A 287 12.04 10.89 10.52
N ARG A 288 13.30 10.60 10.27
CA ARG A 288 13.96 10.88 8.99
C ARG A 288 13.66 9.79 7.98
N PHE A 289 13.30 10.15 6.76
CA PHE A 289 13.25 9.27 5.61
C PHE A 289 14.67 9.10 5.05
N VAL A 290 15.30 7.95 5.26
CA VAL A 290 16.74 7.75 4.99
C VAL A 290 16.98 7.39 3.55
N ASP A 291 16.36 6.29 3.09
CA ASP A 291 16.58 5.73 1.77
C ASP A 291 15.44 4.76 1.40
N ALA A 292 15.32 4.42 0.13
CA ALA A 292 14.34 3.49 -0.36
C ALA A 292 14.84 2.73 -1.59
N GLU A 293 14.23 1.58 -1.87
CA GLU A 293 14.57 0.71 -3.00
C GLU A 293 13.30 0.09 -3.59
N ALA A 294 13.22 0.06 -4.91
CA ALA A 294 12.21 -0.70 -5.64
C ALA A 294 12.84 -1.90 -6.33
N ALA A 295 12.12 -3.01 -6.39
CA ALA A 295 12.52 -4.20 -7.11
C ALA A 295 11.36 -4.79 -7.89
N ALA A 296 11.69 -5.60 -8.88
CA ALA A 296 10.73 -6.42 -9.62
C ALA A 296 11.30 -7.82 -9.85
N VAL A 297 10.40 -8.79 -9.98
CA VAL A 297 10.71 -10.19 -10.27
C VAL A 297 10.06 -10.66 -11.57
N ASP A 298 10.72 -11.61 -12.25
CA ASP A 298 10.16 -12.25 -13.43
C ASP A 298 9.32 -13.48 -13.02
N TYR A 299 8.06 -13.22 -12.70
CA TYR A 299 7.10 -14.26 -12.33
C TYR A 299 6.52 -15.01 -13.55
N ILE A 300 6.83 -14.59 -14.77
CA ILE A 300 6.33 -15.21 -16.01
C ILE A 300 7.28 -16.30 -16.50
N VAL A 301 8.51 -15.93 -16.84
CA VAL A 301 9.48 -16.84 -17.45
C VAL A 301 10.29 -17.57 -16.38
N LYS A 302 10.81 -16.85 -15.40
CA LYS A 302 11.61 -17.42 -14.31
C LYS A 302 10.77 -18.04 -13.20
N LYS A 303 9.45 -17.85 -13.27
CA LYS A 303 8.47 -18.36 -12.28
C LYS A 303 8.83 -18.00 -10.84
N GLU A 304 9.40 -16.82 -10.65
CA GLU A 304 9.58 -16.26 -9.31
C GLU A 304 8.20 -16.06 -8.67
N GLY A 305 8.08 -16.20 -7.36
CA GLY A 305 6.83 -15.89 -6.68
C GLY A 305 6.42 -14.43 -6.96
N LEU A 306 5.17 -14.21 -7.40
CA LEU A 306 4.69 -12.89 -7.85
C LEU A 306 4.99 -11.78 -6.85
N LEU A 307 4.81 -12.03 -5.57
CA LEU A 307 4.97 -11.04 -4.51
C LEU A 307 6.35 -11.09 -3.81
N MET A 308 7.34 -11.79 -4.38
CA MET A 308 8.68 -11.97 -3.78
C MET A 308 9.66 -10.82 -4.04
N ALA A 309 9.28 -9.77 -4.75
CA ALA A 309 10.17 -8.64 -5.04
C ALA A 309 10.79 -7.97 -3.80
N PRO A 310 10.10 -7.86 -2.63
CA PRO A 310 10.72 -7.38 -1.40
C PRO A 310 11.96 -8.17 -0.96
N ALA A 311 12.01 -9.48 -1.24
CA ALA A 311 13.17 -10.30 -0.94
C ALA A 311 14.44 -9.84 -1.68
N TYR A 312 14.29 -9.07 -2.75
CA TYR A 312 15.37 -8.45 -3.54
C TYR A 312 15.57 -6.97 -3.21
N ALA A 313 14.50 -6.23 -2.93
CA ALA A 313 14.58 -4.80 -2.61
C ALA A 313 15.35 -4.57 -1.30
N VAL A 314 14.99 -5.29 -0.25
CA VAL A 314 15.59 -5.10 1.08
C VAL A 314 17.10 -5.35 1.09
N PRO A 315 17.65 -6.46 0.57
CA PRO A 315 19.10 -6.65 0.53
C PRO A 315 19.87 -5.53 -0.18
N ARG A 316 19.34 -5.02 -1.30
CA ARG A 316 19.96 -3.90 -2.04
C ARG A 316 19.95 -2.61 -1.21
N LEU A 317 18.83 -2.35 -0.54
CA LEU A 317 18.69 -1.19 0.36
C LEU A 317 19.69 -1.28 1.52
N LEU A 318 19.80 -2.44 2.15
CA LEU A 318 20.76 -2.70 3.24
C LEU A 318 22.20 -2.50 2.80
N ALA A 319 22.59 -3.12 1.69
CA ALA A 319 23.95 -3.03 1.15
C ALA A 319 24.36 -1.58 0.83
N ARG A 320 23.45 -0.78 0.24
CA ARG A 320 23.69 0.63 -0.07
C ARG A 320 23.90 1.50 1.18
N ASN A 321 23.28 1.12 2.29
CA ASN A 321 23.37 1.83 3.55
C ASN A 321 24.39 1.25 4.54
N GLY A 322 25.08 0.15 4.19
CA GLY A 322 26.01 -0.52 5.08
C GLY A 322 25.35 -1.11 6.32
N LEU A 323 24.11 -1.57 6.20
CA LEU A 323 23.31 -2.12 7.28
C LEU A 323 23.10 -3.63 7.12
N THR A 324 22.86 -4.29 8.23
CA THR A 324 22.38 -5.67 8.29
C THR A 324 20.87 -5.71 8.56
N LEU A 325 20.24 -6.86 8.34
CA LEU A 325 18.83 -7.04 8.61
C LEU A 325 18.50 -6.90 10.11
N GLN A 326 19.47 -7.10 11.00
CA GLN A 326 19.32 -7.05 12.46
C GLN A 326 19.48 -5.65 13.06
N ASP A 327 19.88 -4.63 12.27
CA ASP A 327 20.13 -3.27 12.75
C ASP A 327 18.85 -2.44 12.97
N PHE A 328 17.69 -3.08 12.94
CA PHE A 328 16.40 -2.40 13.06
C PHE A 328 15.71 -2.67 14.39
N ASP A 329 15.06 -1.63 14.89
CA ASP A 329 14.23 -1.67 16.10
C ASP A 329 12.78 -2.08 15.80
N PHE A 330 12.31 -1.77 14.57
CA PHE A 330 10.96 -2.10 14.10
C PHE A 330 10.99 -2.53 12.65
N TYR A 331 10.10 -3.49 12.31
CA TYR A 331 9.83 -3.93 10.95
C TYR A 331 8.35 -3.73 10.66
N GLU A 332 8.04 -2.89 9.69
CA GLU A 332 6.70 -2.72 9.15
C GLU A 332 6.65 -3.42 7.78
N ILE A 333 6.31 -4.70 7.79
CA ILE A 333 6.18 -5.53 6.59
C ILE A 333 4.70 -5.65 6.23
N HIS A 334 4.36 -5.26 5.02
CA HIS A 334 3.00 -5.33 4.53
C HIS A 334 2.49 -6.78 4.46
N GLU A 335 1.35 -7.03 5.09
CA GLU A 335 0.72 -8.34 5.21
C GLU A 335 -0.43 -8.49 4.20
N ALA A 336 -0.17 -8.43 2.89
CA ALA A 336 -1.22 -8.76 1.91
C ALA A 336 -1.77 -10.18 2.16
N PHE A 337 -0.86 -11.09 2.47
CA PHE A 337 -1.08 -12.47 2.88
C PHE A 337 -0.02 -12.86 3.91
N ALA A 338 -0.40 -13.57 4.95
CA ALA A 338 0.56 -14.07 5.93
C ALA A 338 1.64 -14.95 5.27
N ALA A 339 1.25 -15.79 4.32
CA ALA A 339 2.15 -16.63 3.56
C ALA A 339 3.24 -15.83 2.84
N GLN A 340 2.91 -14.67 2.28
CA GLN A 340 3.87 -13.81 1.58
C GLN A 340 4.93 -13.24 2.52
N VAL A 341 4.52 -12.75 3.69
CA VAL A 341 5.47 -12.25 4.71
C VAL A 341 6.42 -13.36 5.10
N LEU A 342 5.88 -14.54 5.44
CA LEU A 342 6.65 -15.69 5.89
C LEU A 342 7.61 -16.22 4.81
N ALA A 343 7.17 -16.26 3.54
CA ALA A 343 8.03 -16.65 2.42
C ALA A 343 9.20 -15.66 2.22
N THR A 344 8.94 -14.36 2.35
CA THR A 344 9.98 -13.33 2.26
C THR A 344 11.01 -13.50 3.40
N LEU A 345 10.54 -13.71 4.64
CA LEU A 345 11.45 -13.92 5.77
C LEU A 345 12.26 -15.21 5.61
N LYS A 346 11.61 -16.31 5.18
CA LYS A 346 12.30 -17.58 4.93
C LYS A 346 13.34 -17.45 3.81
N ALA A 347 13.06 -16.64 2.78
CA ALA A 347 14.02 -16.38 1.70
C ALA A 347 15.29 -15.68 2.19
N TRP A 348 15.18 -14.77 3.16
CA TRP A 348 16.35 -14.12 3.76
C TRP A 348 17.19 -15.04 4.64
N GLU A 349 16.59 -16.12 5.16
CA GLU A 349 17.23 -17.15 5.97
C GLU A 349 17.82 -18.29 5.10
N ASP A 350 17.35 -18.44 3.85
CA ASP A 350 17.74 -19.53 2.96
C ASP A 350 19.08 -19.26 2.29
N GLU A 351 20.07 -20.09 2.59
CA GLU A 351 21.45 -19.99 2.05
C GLU A 351 21.46 -20.11 0.52
N ALA A 352 20.66 -21.02 -0.03
CA ALA A 352 20.63 -21.27 -1.47
C ALA A 352 20.00 -20.11 -2.24
N PHE A 353 18.96 -19.49 -1.69
CA PHE A 353 18.36 -18.29 -2.26
C PHE A 353 19.32 -17.10 -2.17
N CYS A 354 19.89 -16.83 -1.00
CA CYS A 354 20.81 -15.73 -0.79
C CYS A 354 22.03 -15.82 -1.72
N LYS A 355 22.66 -17.00 -1.86
CA LYS A 355 23.79 -17.20 -2.75
C LYS A 355 23.40 -17.11 -4.23
N ARG A 356 22.37 -17.87 -4.66
CA ARG A 356 22.06 -18.02 -6.09
C ARG A 356 21.25 -16.88 -6.67
N ARG A 357 20.37 -16.25 -5.87
CA ARG A 357 19.44 -15.20 -6.32
C ARG A 357 19.89 -13.80 -5.94
N LEU A 358 20.47 -13.64 -4.75
CA LEU A 358 20.92 -12.34 -4.25
C LEU A 358 22.41 -12.09 -4.48
N GLY A 359 23.21 -13.14 -4.74
CA GLY A 359 24.67 -13.04 -4.90
C GLY A 359 25.39 -12.74 -3.59
N LEU A 360 24.83 -13.13 -2.47
CA LEU A 360 25.40 -12.96 -1.14
C LEU A 360 26.23 -14.20 -0.76
N ASP A 361 27.29 -14.00 0.01
CA ASP A 361 28.12 -15.12 0.50
C ASP A 361 27.44 -15.91 1.61
N GLU A 362 26.62 -15.23 2.43
CA GLU A 362 25.89 -15.79 3.57
C GLU A 362 24.41 -15.34 3.56
N PRO A 363 23.50 -16.04 4.28
CA PRO A 363 22.14 -15.60 4.46
C PRO A 363 22.07 -14.23 5.15
N LEU A 364 21.02 -13.45 4.85
CA LEU A 364 20.73 -12.21 5.58
C LEU A 364 20.38 -12.48 7.06
N GLY A 365 19.88 -13.70 7.34
CA GLY A 365 19.44 -14.13 8.65
C GLY A 365 18.01 -13.78 8.98
N SER A 366 17.61 -14.04 10.23
CA SER A 366 16.26 -13.82 10.73
C SER A 366 16.09 -12.42 11.33
N ILE A 367 14.82 -11.97 11.37
CA ILE A 367 14.40 -10.82 12.18
C ILE A 367 13.87 -11.28 13.53
N ASP A 368 13.94 -10.39 14.52
CA ASP A 368 13.20 -10.58 15.77
C ASP A 368 11.69 -10.34 15.51
N ARG A 369 10.89 -11.40 15.56
CA ARG A 369 9.45 -11.36 15.34
C ARG A 369 8.70 -10.46 16.33
N ALA A 370 9.25 -10.22 17.53
CA ALA A 370 8.67 -9.31 18.52
C ALA A 370 8.72 -7.84 18.06
N LYS A 371 9.54 -7.52 17.06
CA LYS A 371 9.67 -6.18 16.45
C LYS A 371 8.83 -6.02 15.17
N LEU A 372 8.14 -7.08 14.72
CA LEU A 372 7.35 -7.09 13.48
C LEU A 372 5.93 -6.59 13.74
N ASN A 373 5.51 -5.55 13.01
CA ASN A 373 4.15 -5.01 12.99
C ASN A 373 3.55 -4.85 14.40
N VAL A 374 4.31 -4.26 15.32
CA VAL A 374 4.03 -4.21 16.77
C VAL A 374 2.75 -3.47 17.16
N ARG A 375 2.16 -2.74 16.22
CA ARG A 375 0.85 -2.06 16.38
C ARG A 375 -0.22 -2.62 15.43
N GLY A 376 0.02 -3.84 14.92
CA GLY A 376 -0.82 -4.53 13.96
C GLY A 376 -0.53 -4.17 12.50
N GLY A 377 -0.75 -5.11 11.61
CA GLY A 377 -0.50 -5.00 10.19
C GLY A 377 -1.77 -5.01 9.35
N SER A 378 -1.61 -5.27 8.06
CA SER A 378 -2.71 -5.19 7.07
C SER A 378 -3.74 -6.31 7.23
N LEU A 379 -3.38 -7.46 7.78
CA LEU A 379 -4.34 -8.54 8.05
C LEU A 379 -5.44 -8.08 9.02
N ALA A 380 -5.08 -7.23 9.98
CA ALA A 380 -6.02 -6.67 10.94
C ALA A 380 -6.66 -5.37 10.45
N ALA A 381 -5.86 -4.43 9.93
CA ALA A 381 -6.33 -3.11 9.50
C ALA A 381 -7.08 -3.12 8.16
N ALA A 382 -6.92 -4.15 7.35
CA ALA A 382 -7.27 -4.23 5.94
C ALA A 382 -6.24 -3.58 5.00
N HIS A 383 -6.48 -3.67 3.68
CA HIS A 383 -5.54 -3.29 2.64
C HIS A 383 -6.20 -2.59 1.45
N PRO A 384 -6.56 -1.32 1.57
CA PRO A 384 -6.96 -0.53 0.40
C PRO A 384 -5.71 -0.14 -0.41
N PHE A 385 -5.23 -1.03 -1.19
CA PHE A 385 -4.02 -1.03 -2.02
C PHE A 385 -3.09 0.21 -1.87
N ALA A 386 -3.35 1.29 -2.60
CA ALA A 386 -2.52 2.50 -2.60
C ALA A 386 -2.47 3.22 -1.24
N ALA A 387 -3.46 3.05 -0.37
CA ALA A 387 -3.51 3.68 0.95
C ALA A 387 -2.55 3.03 1.97
N THR A 388 -2.07 1.82 1.71
CA THR A 388 -1.29 1.05 2.69
C THR A 388 0.05 1.68 3.02
N GLY A 389 0.73 2.25 2.02
CA GLY A 389 2.05 2.86 2.22
C GLY A 389 2.03 4.02 3.21
N GLY A 390 1.06 4.93 3.10
CA GLY A 390 0.94 6.07 4.02
C GLY A 390 0.65 5.63 5.46
N ARG A 391 -0.21 4.61 5.66
CA ARG A 391 -0.44 4.00 6.98
C ARG A 391 0.87 3.48 7.59
N ILE A 392 1.61 2.70 6.83
CA ILE A 392 2.85 2.06 7.30
C ILE A 392 3.91 3.12 7.65
N ILE A 393 4.11 4.14 6.81
CA ILE A 393 5.05 5.23 7.07
C ILE A 393 4.67 5.98 8.35
N ALA A 394 3.39 6.34 8.51
CA ALA A 394 2.92 7.09 9.67
C ALA A 394 3.08 6.29 10.98
N ASN A 395 2.74 5.00 10.94
CA ASN A 395 2.92 4.10 12.08
C ASN A 395 4.39 3.98 12.48
N LEU A 396 5.28 3.71 11.53
CA LEU A 396 6.70 3.53 11.81
C LEU A 396 7.34 4.82 12.31
N ALA A 397 7.00 5.96 11.72
CA ALA A 397 7.51 7.26 12.17
C ALA A 397 7.09 7.55 13.63
N LYS A 398 5.84 7.23 14.00
CA LYS A 398 5.37 7.37 15.38
C LYS A 398 6.08 6.43 16.36
N LEU A 399 6.27 5.16 15.97
CA LEU A 399 7.00 4.19 16.80
C LEU A 399 8.43 4.64 17.09
N LEU A 400 9.12 5.18 16.09
CA LEU A 400 10.48 5.70 16.25
C LEU A 400 10.51 6.96 17.10
N ASP A 401 9.54 7.84 16.95
CA ASP A 401 9.41 9.06 17.77
C ASP A 401 9.15 8.73 19.24
N GLU A 402 8.22 7.81 19.54
CA GLU A 402 7.95 7.33 20.91
C GLU A 402 9.18 6.67 21.55
N LYS A 403 9.95 5.92 20.77
CA LYS A 403 11.22 5.32 21.24
C LYS A 403 12.32 6.36 21.43
N GLY A 404 12.27 7.48 20.70
CA GLY A 404 13.23 8.58 20.74
C GLY A 404 14.54 8.35 20.00
N SER A 405 14.76 7.17 19.41
CA SER A 405 15.94 6.80 18.62
C SER A 405 15.71 5.49 17.85
N GLY A 406 16.59 5.18 16.89
CA GLY A 406 16.64 3.89 16.24
C GLY A 406 16.17 3.88 14.79
N ARG A 407 16.04 2.69 14.20
CA ARG A 407 15.73 2.48 12.80
C ARG A 407 14.52 1.58 12.62
N GLY A 408 13.76 1.84 11.55
CA GLY A 408 12.67 1.01 11.12
C GLY A 408 12.79 0.67 9.64
N LEU A 409 12.45 -0.57 9.29
CA LEU A 409 12.41 -1.08 7.93
C LEU A 409 10.97 -1.20 7.47
N ILE A 410 10.66 -0.62 6.31
CA ILE A 410 9.40 -0.82 5.60
C ILE A 410 9.62 -1.77 4.43
N SER A 411 8.70 -2.71 4.23
CA SER A 411 8.71 -3.63 3.09
C SER A 411 7.28 -3.88 2.59
N ILE A 412 7.01 -3.57 1.32
CA ILE A 412 5.69 -3.70 0.69
C ILE A 412 5.82 -4.50 -0.60
N CYS A 413 5.11 -5.62 -0.71
CA CYS A 413 4.93 -6.33 -1.98
C CYS A 413 3.83 -5.65 -2.81
N ALA A 414 3.95 -5.73 -4.13
CA ALA A 414 3.00 -5.12 -5.06
C ALA A 414 2.71 -6.04 -6.26
N ALA A 415 1.48 -5.97 -6.76
CA ALA A 415 1.08 -6.66 -7.98
C ALA A 415 2.00 -6.31 -9.16
N GLY A 416 2.03 -7.16 -10.18
CA GLY A 416 2.94 -7.02 -11.31
C GLY A 416 4.36 -7.49 -11.04
N GLY A 417 4.58 -8.26 -9.97
CA GLY A 417 5.91 -8.75 -9.60
C GLY A 417 6.80 -7.68 -8.98
N GLN A 418 6.24 -6.67 -8.33
CA GLN A 418 6.98 -5.53 -7.79
C GLN A 418 7.03 -5.52 -6.26
N GLY A 419 7.91 -4.71 -5.71
CA GLY A 419 8.01 -4.45 -4.28
C GLY A 419 8.85 -3.22 -4.00
N VAL A 420 8.53 -2.55 -2.90
CA VAL A 420 9.27 -1.37 -2.43
C VAL A 420 9.64 -1.52 -0.97
N ALA A 421 10.80 -1.00 -0.61
CA ALA A 421 11.29 -0.97 0.75
C ALA A 421 11.81 0.43 1.08
N ALA A 422 11.77 0.80 2.36
CA ALA A 422 12.31 2.08 2.83
C ALA A 422 12.87 1.95 4.25
N ILE A 423 13.77 2.87 4.60
CA ILE A 423 14.35 3.00 5.93
C ILE A 423 13.92 4.34 6.53
N LEU A 424 13.35 4.30 7.72
CA LEU A 424 13.16 5.47 8.57
C LEU A 424 14.12 5.40 9.78
N GLU A 425 14.55 6.56 10.27
CA GLU A 425 15.47 6.69 11.41
C GLU A 425 15.09 7.87 12.31
N ARG A 426 15.26 7.69 13.61
CA ARG A 426 15.11 8.75 14.63
C ARG A 426 16.41 8.97 15.39
#